data_8580f4dcfaedc64ca9b89f92cacd288e
#
_entry.id   8580f4dcfaedc64ca9b89f92cacd288e
#
_cell.length_a   1.000
_cell.length_b   1.000
_cell.length_c   1.000
_cell.angle_alpha   90.00
_cell.angle_beta   90.00
_cell.angle_gamma   90.00
#
_symmetry.space_group_name_H-M   'P 1'
#
loop_
_entity.id
_entity.type
_entity.pdbx_description
1 polymer ?
#
loop_
_entity_poly.entity_id
_entity_poly.type
_entity_poly.pdbx_seq_one_letter_code
_entity_poly.pdbx_strand_id
1 'polypeptide(L)'
;IVMFIAILGITVPVFVLASVLQYIFSVKLMVLPTTGWGSWKNIVLPIIVLSFGTIATYARYVKSNMLDVMGQDYILTAEAKGVSRFNVVKKHVLKNAFLPCMTLLVGQVSGIFTGSFVVEKIFGIPGLGFYYINSINDRDYTMIIGTTIFAAALFVFVQLAVDIAYSLMDPRIRVK
;
A
#
# COMPACT_ATOMS: atom_id res chain seq x y z
N ILE A 1 -17.48 12.39 -2.52
CA ILE A 1 -16.70 12.47 -1.28
C ILE A 1 -15.55 11.45 -1.33
N VAL A 2 -15.81 10.13 -1.43
CA VAL A 2 -14.76 9.08 -1.42
C VAL A 2 -13.67 9.30 -2.48
N MET A 3 -14.06 9.65 -3.72
CA MET A 3 -13.10 9.92 -4.80
C MET A 3 -12.26 11.17 -4.55
N PHE A 4 -12.81 12.19 -3.92
CA PHE A 4 -12.06 13.39 -3.56
C PHE A 4 -10.97 13.07 -2.53
N ILE A 5 -11.31 12.28 -1.50
CA ILE A 5 -10.36 11.80 -0.50
C ILE A 5 -9.29 10.91 -1.15
N ALA A 6 -9.69 10.03 -2.07
CA ALA A 6 -8.75 9.18 -2.81
C ALA A 6 -7.79 9.99 -3.69
N ILE A 7 -8.26 11.05 -4.35
CA ILE A 7 -7.40 11.93 -5.13
C ILE A 7 -6.39 12.63 -4.21
N LEU A 8 -6.83 13.18 -3.09
CA LEU A 8 -5.92 13.79 -2.11
C LEU A 8 -4.87 12.79 -1.61
N GLY A 9 -5.27 11.54 -1.35
CA GLY A 9 -4.35 10.50 -0.89
C GLY A 9 -3.27 10.11 -1.89
N ILE A 10 -3.52 10.29 -3.19
CA ILE A 10 -2.54 10.00 -4.24
C ILE A 10 -1.67 11.22 -4.56
N THR A 11 -2.23 12.43 -4.46
CA THR A 11 -1.53 13.66 -4.87
C THR A 11 -0.65 14.24 -3.78
N VAL A 12 -0.99 14.03 -2.50
CA VAL A 12 -0.19 14.54 -1.40
C VAL A 12 1.06 13.67 -1.21
N PRO A 13 2.28 14.23 -1.32
CA PRO A 13 3.49 13.47 -1.05
C PRO A 13 3.50 12.91 0.38
N VAL A 14 3.95 11.67 0.54
CA VAL A 14 3.92 10.94 1.81
C VAL A 14 4.62 11.71 2.95
N PHE A 15 5.73 12.37 2.66
CA PHE A 15 6.48 13.16 3.65
C PHE A 15 5.72 14.40 4.10
N VAL A 16 4.96 15.04 3.22
CA VAL A 16 4.10 16.18 3.57
C VAL A 16 2.99 15.72 4.50
N LEU A 17 2.31 14.64 4.15
CA LEU A 17 1.27 14.05 5.00
C LEU A 17 1.82 13.65 6.37
N ALA A 18 3.00 13.01 6.41
CA ALA A 18 3.69 12.64 7.64
C ALA A 18 3.95 13.85 8.54
N SER A 19 4.54 14.90 7.98
CA SER A 19 4.87 16.13 8.72
C SER A 19 3.62 16.87 9.21
N VAL A 20 2.57 16.95 8.42
CA VAL A 20 1.30 17.58 8.79
C VAL A 20 0.61 16.82 9.93
N LEU A 21 0.51 15.48 9.82
CA LEU A 21 -0.08 14.67 10.87
C LEU A 21 0.73 14.69 12.16
N GLN A 22 2.06 14.64 12.06
CA GLN A 22 2.96 14.79 13.20
C GLN A 22 2.76 16.14 13.89
N TYR A 23 2.68 17.24 13.13
CA TYR A 23 2.43 18.56 13.68
C TYR A 23 1.08 18.65 14.40
N ILE A 24 0.01 18.13 13.79
CA ILE A 24 -1.33 18.18 14.36
C ILE A 24 -1.42 17.31 15.63
N PHE A 25 -1.08 16.04 15.53
CA PHE A 25 -1.32 15.06 16.61
C PHE A 25 -0.25 15.04 17.69
N SER A 26 0.99 15.36 17.35
CA SER A 26 2.09 15.29 18.29
C SER A 26 2.45 16.65 18.87
N VAL A 27 2.41 17.74 18.09
CA VAL A 27 2.80 19.07 18.55
C VAL A 27 1.61 19.86 19.08
N LYS A 28 0.51 19.96 18.29
CA LYS A 28 -0.66 20.75 18.71
C LYS A 28 -1.54 20.03 19.73
N LEU A 29 -1.91 18.79 19.46
CA LEU A 29 -2.84 18.02 20.30
C LEU A 29 -2.13 17.25 21.41
N MET A 30 -0.82 16.98 21.27
CA MET A 30 0.02 16.26 22.23
C MET A 30 -0.54 14.87 22.63
N VAL A 31 -1.30 14.22 21.74
CA VAL A 31 -1.92 12.90 21.99
C VAL A 31 -1.05 11.73 21.55
N LEU A 32 -0.16 11.95 20.58
CA LEU A 32 0.75 10.95 20.03
C LEU A 32 2.20 11.45 20.08
N PRO A 33 3.20 10.55 20.23
CA PRO A 33 4.60 10.94 20.23
C PRO A 33 5.03 11.44 18.84
N THR A 34 6.00 12.35 18.82
CA THR A 34 6.60 12.87 17.58
C THR A 34 7.44 11.82 16.89
N THR A 35 8.32 11.18 17.64
CA THR A 35 9.30 10.19 17.15
C THR A 35 9.49 9.09 18.17
N GLY A 36 10.13 8.00 17.76
CA GLY A 36 10.53 6.92 18.65
C GLY A 36 9.93 5.57 18.26
N TRP A 37 10.29 4.55 19.04
CA TRP A 37 9.89 3.17 18.83
C TRP A 37 9.67 2.47 20.18
N GLY A 38 8.90 1.38 20.17
CA GLY A 38 8.69 0.56 21.38
C GLY A 38 7.33 0.75 22.08
N SER A 39 6.52 1.73 21.66
CA SER A 39 5.14 1.90 22.14
C SER A 39 4.15 1.81 20.99
N TRP A 40 2.95 1.28 21.24
CA TRP A 40 1.89 1.26 20.22
C TRP A 40 1.53 2.66 19.71
N LYS A 41 1.68 3.70 20.53
CA LYS A 41 1.44 5.09 20.12
C LYS A 41 2.40 5.58 19.04
N ASN A 42 3.63 5.05 19.01
CA ASN A 42 4.62 5.42 18.01
C ASN A 42 4.30 4.90 16.61
N ILE A 43 3.50 3.83 16.49
CA ILE A 43 3.19 3.21 15.21
C ILE A 43 1.89 3.74 14.57
N VAL A 44 1.06 4.47 15.30
CA VAL A 44 -0.23 4.97 14.81
C VAL A 44 -0.07 5.91 13.62
N LEU A 45 0.72 6.97 13.76
CA LEU A 45 0.92 7.93 12.67
C LEU A 45 1.63 7.33 11.44
N PRO A 46 2.73 6.56 11.59
CA PRO A 46 3.33 5.85 10.47
C PRO A 46 2.35 4.95 9.70
N ILE A 47 1.53 4.18 10.41
CA ILE A 47 0.52 3.32 9.78
C ILE A 47 -0.48 4.16 8.99
N ILE A 48 -1.04 5.23 9.55
CA ILE A 48 -1.99 6.10 8.86
C ILE A 48 -1.36 6.68 7.60
N VAL A 49 -0.14 7.19 7.70
CA VAL A 49 0.58 7.81 6.57
C VAL A 49 0.80 6.82 5.43
N LEU A 50 1.30 5.62 5.74
CA LEU A 50 1.59 4.59 4.74
C LEU A 50 0.32 3.98 4.14
N SER A 51 -0.71 3.81 4.97
CA SER A 51 -1.98 3.23 4.52
C SER A 51 -2.79 4.19 3.66
N PHE A 52 -2.69 5.50 3.88
CA PHE A 52 -3.55 6.48 3.24
C PHE A 52 -3.43 6.48 1.71
N GLY A 53 -2.20 6.53 1.19
CA GLY A 53 -1.93 6.46 -0.25
C GLY A 53 -2.33 5.11 -0.85
N THR A 54 -2.06 4.03 -0.12
CA THR A 54 -2.43 2.67 -0.53
C THR A 54 -3.93 2.52 -0.65
N ILE A 55 -4.69 2.89 0.40
CA ILE A 55 -6.17 2.84 0.39
C ILE A 55 -6.73 3.68 -0.75
N ALA A 56 -6.19 4.89 -0.98
CA ALA A 56 -6.60 5.78 -2.05
C ALA A 56 -6.39 5.14 -3.43
N THR A 57 -5.25 4.50 -3.65
CA THR A 57 -4.93 3.80 -4.90
C THR A 57 -5.90 2.65 -5.14
N TYR A 58 -6.10 1.78 -4.14
CA TYR A 58 -7.03 0.65 -4.28
C TYR A 58 -8.48 1.10 -4.47
N ALA A 59 -8.95 2.11 -3.74
CA ALA A 59 -10.29 2.64 -3.88
C ALA A 59 -10.56 3.12 -5.32
N ARG A 60 -9.59 3.80 -5.93
CA ARG A 60 -9.69 4.28 -7.31
C ARG A 60 -9.64 3.12 -8.30
N TYR A 61 -8.75 2.16 -8.09
CA TYR A 61 -8.56 1.02 -8.99
C TYR A 61 -9.77 0.09 -8.98
N VAL A 62 -10.27 -0.28 -7.79
CA VAL A 62 -11.47 -1.08 -7.64
C VAL A 62 -12.67 -0.40 -8.28
N LYS A 63 -12.85 0.90 -8.08
CA LYS A 63 -13.95 1.65 -8.71
C LYS A 63 -13.87 1.59 -10.23
N SER A 64 -12.69 1.82 -10.83
CA SER A 64 -12.51 1.73 -12.28
C SER A 64 -12.88 0.35 -12.80
N ASN A 65 -12.31 -0.69 -12.21
CA ASN A 65 -12.59 -2.07 -12.59
C ASN A 65 -14.08 -2.44 -12.41
N MET A 66 -14.74 -1.92 -11.37
CA MET A 66 -16.18 -2.15 -11.20
C MET A 66 -17.00 -1.54 -12.33
N LEU A 67 -16.64 -0.33 -12.80
CA LEU A 67 -17.31 0.31 -13.92
C LEU A 67 -17.11 -0.49 -15.21
N ASP A 68 -15.89 -0.97 -15.46
CA ASP A 68 -15.58 -1.80 -16.62
C ASP A 68 -16.35 -3.12 -16.61
N VAL A 69 -16.43 -3.77 -15.46
CA VAL A 69 -17.19 -5.02 -15.27
C VAL A 69 -18.70 -4.80 -15.42
N MET A 70 -19.22 -3.68 -14.93
CA MET A 70 -20.66 -3.35 -15.04
C MET A 70 -21.11 -3.15 -16.49
N GLY A 71 -20.19 -2.81 -17.39
CA GLY A 71 -20.47 -2.69 -18.83
C GLY A 71 -20.44 -4.01 -19.62
N GLN A 72 -20.20 -5.14 -18.97
CA GLN A 72 -20.07 -6.44 -19.66
C GLN A 72 -21.43 -7.13 -19.88
N ASP A 73 -21.57 -7.83 -21.01
CA ASP A 73 -22.81 -8.49 -21.43
C ASP A 73 -23.36 -9.52 -20.44
N TYR A 74 -22.49 -10.21 -19.70
CA TYR A 74 -22.92 -11.18 -18.69
C TYR A 74 -23.61 -10.52 -17.48
N ILE A 75 -23.33 -9.26 -17.20
CA ILE A 75 -24.03 -8.48 -16.18
C ILE A 75 -25.45 -8.14 -16.65
N LEU A 76 -25.59 -7.69 -17.90
CA LEU A 76 -26.92 -7.47 -18.50
C LEU A 76 -27.75 -8.75 -18.50
N THR A 77 -27.12 -9.88 -18.81
CA THR A 77 -27.77 -11.19 -18.78
C THR A 77 -28.27 -11.56 -17.36
N ALA A 78 -27.46 -11.26 -16.33
CA ALA A 78 -27.84 -11.54 -14.95
C ALA A 78 -29.01 -10.63 -14.50
N GLU A 79 -29.02 -9.38 -14.89
CA GLU A 79 -30.13 -8.44 -14.64
C GLU A 79 -31.42 -8.86 -15.37
N ALA A 80 -31.31 -9.30 -16.64
CA ALA A 80 -32.45 -9.81 -17.42
C ALA A 80 -33.05 -11.08 -16.81
N LYS A 81 -32.26 -11.89 -16.10
CA LYS A 81 -32.73 -13.05 -15.33
C LYS A 81 -33.40 -12.68 -14.00
N GLY A 82 -33.55 -11.40 -13.68
CA GLY A 82 -34.21 -10.92 -12.47
C GLY A 82 -33.33 -10.98 -11.21
N VAL A 83 -32.02 -11.12 -11.34
CA VAL A 83 -31.11 -11.05 -10.18
C VAL A 83 -31.10 -9.62 -9.65
N SER A 84 -31.37 -9.46 -8.35
CA SER A 84 -31.38 -8.13 -7.74
C SER A 84 -30.03 -7.41 -7.92
N ARG A 85 -30.05 -6.10 -8.11
CA ARG A 85 -28.86 -5.26 -8.34
C ARG A 85 -27.81 -5.44 -7.25
N PHE A 86 -28.22 -5.61 -5.99
CA PHE A 86 -27.32 -5.88 -4.88
C PHE A 86 -26.55 -7.21 -5.07
N ASN A 87 -27.26 -8.26 -5.47
CA ASN A 87 -26.65 -9.56 -5.74
C ASN A 87 -25.76 -9.55 -6.98
N VAL A 88 -26.13 -8.81 -8.02
CA VAL A 88 -25.30 -8.60 -9.21
C VAL A 88 -23.98 -7.95 -8.78
N VAL A 89 -24.05 -6.84 -8.04
CA VAL A 89 -22.84 -6.16 -7.56
C VAL A 89 -21.99 -7.07 -6.67
N LYS A 90 -22.59 -7.72 -5.67
CA LYS A 90 -21.86 -8.53 -4.69
C LYS A 90 -21.23 -9.79 -5.29
N LYS A 91 -21.97 -10.52 -6.12
CA LYS A 91 -21.54 -11.85 -6.62
C LYS A 91 -20.78 -11.80 -7.95
N HIS A 92 -21.11 -10.83 -8.81
CA HIS A 92 -20.56 -10.78 -10.16
C HIS A 92 -19.58 -9.61 -10.34
N VAL A 93 -19.97 -8.39 -9.96
CA VAL A 93 -19.14 -7.21 -10.20
C VAL A 93 -17.93 -7.18 -9.27
N LEU A 94 -18.15 -7.28 -7.97
CA LEU A 94 -17.09 -7.09 -6.97
C LEU A 94 -16.01 -8.17 -7.09
N LYS A 95 -16.41 -9.43 -7.28
CA LYS A 95 -15.47 -10.55 -7.46
C LYS A 95 -14.56 -10.35 -8.66
N ASN A 96 -15.13 -9.98 -9.82
CA ASN A 96 -14.36 -9.81 -11.05
C ASN A 96 -13.56 -8.51 -11.07
N ALA A 97 -14.06 -7.45 -10.44
CA ALA A 97 -13.33 -6.19 -10.30
C ALA A 97 -12.14 -6.27 -9.35
N PHE A 98 -12.15 -7.21 -8.40
CA PHE A 98 -11.06 -7.37 -7.42
C PHE A 98 -9.89 -8.19 -7.98
N LEU A 99 -10.13 -9.05 -8.97
CA LEU A 99 -9.08 -9.89 -9.58
C LEU A 99 -7.86 -9.07 -10.07
N PRO A 100 -8.02 -7.98 -10.85
CA PRO A 100 -6.88 -7.17 -11.27
C PRO A 100 -6.18 -6.44 -10.12
N CYS A 101 -6.85 -6.25 -8.97
CA CYS A 101 -6.24 -5.62 -7.80
C CYS A 101 -5.22 -6.54 -7.11
N MET A 102 -5.34 -7.85 -7.30
CA MET A 102 -4.41 -8.83 -6.71
C MET A 102 -2.99 -8.66 -7.29
N THR A 103 -2.86 -8.32 -8.58
CA THR A 103 -1.56 -8.02 -9.18
C THR A 103 -0.86 -6.81 -8.55
N LEU A 104 -1.62 -5.80 -8.15
CA LEU A 104 -1.06 -4.65 -7.43
C LEU A 104 -0.59 -5.03 -6.01
N LEU A 105 -1.27 -5.99 -5.37
CA LEU A 105 -0.88 -6.48 -4.04
C LEU A 105 0.52 -7.07 -4.03
N VAL A 106 0.91 -7.78 -5.08
CA VAL A 106 2.24 -8.39 -5.20
C VAL A 106 3.35 -7.36 -5.01
N GLY A 107 3.31 -6.27 -5.79
CA GLY A 107 4.30 -5.19 -5.68
C GLY A 107 4.23 -4.43 -4.34
N GLN A 108 3.02 -4.25 -3.79
CA GLN A 108 2.82 -3.57 -2.51
C GLN A 108 3.40 -4.37 -1.33
N VAL A 109 3.19 -5.68 -1.30
CA VAL A 109 3.74 -6.54 -0.23
C VAL A 109 5.27 -6.47 -0.23
N SER A 110 5.91 -6.57 -1.39
CA SER A 110 7.36 -6.42 -1.50
C SER A 110 7.85 -5.06 -0.99
N GLY A 111 7.13 -3.97 -1.32
CA GLY A 111 7.42 -2.63 -0.83
C GLY A 111 7.30 -2.46 0.69
N ILE A 112 6.35 -3.17 1.33
CA ILE A 112 6.18 -3.13 2.79
C ILE A 112 7.41 -3.73 3.49
N PHE A 113 7.95 -4.83 2.98
CA PHE A 113 9.12 -5.48 3.59
C PHE A 113 10.42 -4.70 3.41
N THR A 114 10.56 -3.94 2.34
CA THR A 114 11.73 -3.06 2.15
C THR A 114 11.66 -1.77 2.95
N GLY A 115 10.46 -1.42 3.50
CA GLY A 115 10.24 -0.25 4.32
C GLY A 115 10.09 1.05 3.52
N SER A 116 9.78 2.11 4.24
CA SER A 116 9.70 3.46 3.69
C SER A 116 10.79 4.35 4.30
N PHE A 117 11.86 4.56 3.56
CA PHE A 117 13.03 5.32 4.00
C PHE A 117 12.66 6.69 4.59
N VAL A 118 11.75 7.39 3.93
CA VAL A 118 11.32 8.73 4.34
C VAL A 118 10.47 8.69 5.61
N VAL A 119 9.51 7.77 5.70
CA VAL A 119 8.62 7.67 6.86
C VAL A 119 9.40 7.17 8.09
N GLU A 120 10.28 6.19 7.92
CA GLU A 120 11.14 5.71 8.99
C GLU A 120 12.02 6.83 9.56
N LYS A 121 12.59 7.67 8.68
CA LYS A 121 13.40 8.81 9.10
C LYS A 121 12.60 9.88 9.83
N ILE A 122 11.42 10.23 9.34
CA ILE A 122 10.55 11.26 9.94
C ILE A 122 10.09 10.84 11.33
N PHE A 123 9.70 9.58 11.50
CA PHE A 123 9.16 9.09 12.77
C PHE A 123 10.23 8.46 13.70
N GLY A 124 11.50 8.40 13.27
CA GLY A 124 12.57 7.82 14.07
C GLY A 124 12.40 6.31 14.31
N ILE A 125 11.89 5.60 13.30
CA ILE A 125 11.69 4.15 13.34
C ILE A 125 13.01 3.47 12.94
N PRO A 126 13.60 2.58 13.77
CA PRO A 126 14.88 1.95 13.49
C PRO A 126 14.76 0.83 12.44
N GLY A 127 14.34 1.19 11.23
CA GLY A 127 14.22 0.31 10.08
C GLY A 127 15.40 0.47 9.11
N LEU A 128 15.37 -0.31 8.01
CA LEU A 128 16.42 -0.28 6.99
C LEU A 128 16.63 1.12 6.40
N GLY A 129 15.53 1.82 6.12
CA GLY A 129 15.58 3.15 5.54
C GLY A 129 16.15 4.20 6.47
N PHE A 130 15.89 4.09 7.76
CA PHE A 130 16.46 4.98 8.77
C PHE A 130 18.00 4.87 8.79
N TYR A 131 18.55 3.66 8.85
CA TYR A 131 19.98 3.44 8.82
C TYR A 131 20.59 3.84 7.48
N TYR A 132 19.94 3.55 6.37
CA TYR A 132 20.38 3.93 5.04
C TYR A 132 20.53 5.46 4.90
N ILE A 133 19.54 6.25 5.30
CA ILE A 133 19.60 7.72 5.22
C ILE A 133 20.67 8.28 6.16
N ASN A 134 20.80 7.74 7.37
CA ASN A 134 21.85 8.16 8.28
C ASN A 134 23.24 7.90 7.70
N SER A 135 23.45 6.72 7.12
CA SER A 135 24.74 6.36 6.49
C SER A 135 25.13 7.29 5.33
N ILE A 136 24.13 7.78 4.57
CA ILE A 136 24.36 8.79 3.53
C ILE A 136 24.89 10.10 4.16
N ASN A 137 24.24 10.56 5.24
CA ASN A 137 24.64 11.78 5.93
C ASN A 137 26.05 11.66 6.54
N ASP A 138 26.35 10.48 7.08
CA ASP A 138 27.62 10.16 7.73
C ASP A 138 28.72 9.78 6.71
N ARG A 139 28.38 9.67 5.42
CA ARG A 139 29.26 9.22 4.32
C ARG A 139 29.85 7.82 4.56
N ASP A 140 29.09 6.96 5.24
CA ASP A 140 29.47 5.56 5.47
C ASP A 140 29.12 4.72 4.25
N TYR A 141 30.04 4.65 3.29
CA TYR A 141 29.87 3.91 2.05
C TYR A 141 29.69 2.40 2.28
N THR A 142 30.32 1.86 3.30
CA THR A 142 30.20 0.43 3.65
C THR A 142 28.78 0.10 4.04
N MET A 143 28.19 0.91 4.91
CA MET A 143 26.81 0.73 5.37
C MET A 143 25.81 1.02 4.24
N ILE A 144 26.06 2.02 3.38
CA ILE A 144 25.21 2.32 2.20
C ILE A 144 25.15 1.10 1.27
N ILE A 145 26.32 0.54 0.92
CA ILE A 145 26.41 -0.62 0.03
C ILE A 145 25.74 -1.84 0.68
N GLY A 146 26.07 -2.10 1.95
CA GLY A 146 25.51 -3.24 2.69
C GLY A 146 23.99 -3.20 2.79
N THR A 147 23.42 -2.07 3.16
CA THR A 147 21.95 -1.90 3.26
C THR A 147 21.28 -1.95 1.90
N THR A 148 21.91 -1.42 0.84
CA THR A 148 21.38 -1.51 -0.53
C THR A 148 21.33 -2.95 -1.02
N ILE A 149 22.42 -3.71 -0.85
CA ILE A 149 22.47 -5.13 -1.25
C ILE A 149 21.44 -5.93 -0.45
N PHE A 150 21.36 -5.70 0.85
CA PHE A 150 20.39 -6.40 1.70
C PHE A 150 18.96 -6.09 1.30
N ALA A 151 18.61 -4.81 1.07
CA ALA A 151 17.28 -4.41 0.64
C ALA A 151 16.91 -5.00 -0.73
N ALA A 152 17.85 -5.00 -1.68
CA ALA A 152 17.65 -5.60 -3.00
C ALA A 152 17.43 -7.12 -2.91
N ALA A 153 18.25 -7.83 -2.13
CA ALA A 153 18.11 -9.26 -1.92
C ALA A 153 16.77 -9.59 -1.25
N LEU A 154 16.40 -8.84 -0.21
CA LEU A 154 15.12 -8.99 0.48
C LEU A 154 13.94 -8.75 -0.47
N PHE A 155 14.01 -7.70 -1.29
CA PHE A 155 12.97 -7.39 -2.27
C PHE A 155 12.77 -8.55 -3.26
N VAL A 156 13.86 -9.06 -3.84
CA VAL A 156 13.80 -10.19 -4.80
C VAL A 156 13.23 -11.43 -4.14
N PHE A 157 13.66 -11.74 -2.91
CA PHE A 157 13.17 -12.90 -2.17
C PHE A 157 11.68 -12.79 -1.84
N VAL A 158 11.24 -11.65 -1.34
CA VAL A 158 9.82 -11.40 -1.03
C VAL A 158 8.99 -11.43 -2.31
N GLN A 159 9.47 -10.80 -3.40
CA GLN A 159 8.79 -10.82 -4.69
C GLN A 159 8.58 -12.26 -5.18
N LEU A 160 9.62 -13.08 -5.15
CA LEU A 160 9.52 -14.50 -5.52
C LEU A 160 8.51 -15.26 -4.66
N ALA A 161 8.53 -15.05 -3.34
CA ALA A 161 7.58 -15.67 -2.43
C ALA A 161 6.13 -15.28 -2.72
N VAL A 162 5.89 -13.99 -3.02
CA VAL A 162 4.56 -13.49 -3.36
C VAL A 162 4.11 -14.01 -4.72
N ASP A 163 4.98 -14.08 -5.73
CA ASP A 163 4.67 -14.64 -7.05
C ASP A 163 4.29 -16.13 -6.96
N ILE A 164 5.00 -16.90 -6.15
CA ILE A 164 4.66 -18.30 -5.88
C ILE A 164 3.30 -18.39 -5.18
N ALA A 165 3.06 -17.61 -4.14
CA ALA A 165 1.79 -17.60 -3.44
C ALA A 165 0.62 -17.21 -4.36
N TYR A 166 0.83 -16.23 -5.23
CA TYR A 166 -0.16 -15.79 -6.20
C TYR A 166 -0.47 -16.87 -7.25
N SER A 167 0.56 -17.55 -7.75
CA SER A 167 0.43 -18.67 -8.68
C SER A 167 -0.36 -19.86 -8.09
N LEU A 168 -0.24 -20.09 -6.78
CA LEU A 168 -1.00 -21.11 -6.07
C LEU A 168 -2.47 -20.70 -5.86
N MET A 169 -2.76 -19.42 -5.74
CA MET A 169 -4.12 -18.90 -5.53
C MET A 169 -4.92 -18.79 -6.84
N ASP A 170 -4.26 -18.48 -7.96
CA ASP A 170 -4.89 -18.40 -9.28
C ASP A 170 -4.21 -19.34 -10.28
N PRO A 171 -4.73 -20.57 -10.44
CA PRO A 171 -4.16 -21.57 -11.36
C PRO A 171 -4.26 -21.19 -12.85
N ARG A 172 -4.91 -20.08 -13.18
CA ARG A 172 -4.99 -19.55 -14.56
C ARG A 172 -3.71 -18.85 -14.97
N ILE A 173 -2.91 -18.40 -14.00
CA ILE A 173 -1.62 -17.77 -14.24
C ILE A 173 -0.54 -18.85 -14.18
N ARG A 174 -0.33 -19.54 -15.30
CA ARG A 174 0.85 -20.38 -15.45
C ARG A 174 2.04 -19.48 -15.78
N VAL A 175 2.97 -19.43 -14.85
CA VAL A 175 4.31 -18.88 -15.13
C VAL A 175 4.89 -19.74 -16.27
N LYS A 176 5.08 -19.11 -17.46
CA LYS A 176 5.82 -19.71 -18.55
C LYS A 176 7.30 -19.49 -18.35
#